data_dc106c4940f447f5dfb82b56b1e2760e
#
_entry.id   dc106c4940f447f5dfb82b56b1e2760e
#
_cell.length_a   1.000
_cell.length_b   1.000
_cell.length_c   1.000
_cell.angle_alpha   90.00
_cell.angle_beta   90.00
_cell.angle_gamma   90.00
#
_symmetry.space_group_name_H-M   'P 1'
#
loop_
_entity.id
_entity.type
_entity.pdbx_description
1 polymer ?
#
loop_
_entity_poly.entity_id
_entity_poly.type
_entity_poly.pdbx_seq_one_letter_code
_entity_poly.pdbx_strand_id
1 'polypeptide(L)'
;RPPRSTLFPYTTLFRSPIFAGGSAATLIMTTALDEMGLVTASTLCIVMYVVQKFIGVPIASLLLRRTAVQFRDNPALVAEYSQQQETVAGSRRGLLQLPASFARPSVYLAKLGLVAVAAHFLSELTGGVIHYFVLCLVMGAVFFALGFLEKGIMSKTQSGGLITFFVTILIFSNLATTTPQQVLSVLPALLLSAACGVAGTVLLGFICAKVMNFPFGLAVSFGISCTFGFPTTMLIPQEVAEAFGRTETEKAAILNYLLPKMLTAGFVTVTIASVLIAGVVVRML
;
A
#
# COMPACT_ATOMS: atom_id res chain seq x y z
N ARG A 1 27.24 -17.59 16.83
CA ARG A 1 26.78 -17.62 15.42
C ARG A 1 25.83 -18.81 15.28
N PRO A 2 24.53 -18.61 14.98
CA PRO A 2 23.66 -19.74 14.67
C PRO A 2 24.15 -20.41 13.37
N PRO A 3 24.03 -21.72 13.23
CA PRO A 3 24.49 -22.44 12.06
C PRO A 3 23.72 -21.99 10.81
N ARG A 4 24.40 -21.85 9.69
CA ARG A 4 23.88 -21.39 8.38
C ARG A 4 22.62 -22.13 7.90
N SER A 5 22.36 -23.33 8.41
CA SER A 5 21.18 -24.14 8.06
C SER A 5 19.86 -23.64 8.68
N THR A 6 19.90 -22.83 9.76
CA THR A 6 18.71 -22.29 10.43
C THR A 6 18.23 -20.95 9.85
N LEU A 7 19.00 -20.33 8.96
CA LEU A 7 18.63 -19.06 8.30
C LEU A 7 17.53 -19.23 7.24
N PHE A 8 17.37 -20.42 6.67
CA PHE A 8 16.40 -20.65 5.58
C PHE A 8 14.92 -20.51 5.98
N PRO A 9 14.43 -21.03 7.11
CA PRO A 9 13.04 -20.83 7.52
C PRO A 9 12.73 -19.37 7.89
N TYR A 10 13.66 -18.68 8.55
CA TYR A 10 13.47 -17.27 8.92
C TYR A 10 13.41 -16.36 7.70
N THR A 11 14.26 -16.55 6.71
CA THR A 11 14.23 -15.74 5.48
C THR A 11 12.91 -15.86 4.71
N THR A 12 12.23 -17.00 4.79
CA THR A 12 10.92 -17.20 4.15
C THR A 12 9.82 -16.46 4.89
N LEU A 13 9.87 -16.43 6.22
CA LEU A 13 8.90 -15.71 7.07
C LEU A 13 8.98 -14.20 6.86
N PHE A 14 10.18 -13.65 6.67
CA PHE A 14 10.40 -12.21 6.44
C PHE A 14 9.96 -11.73 5.06
N ARG A 15 9.94 -12.61 4.05
CA ARG A 15 9.61 -12.25 2.66
C ARG A 15 8.15 -11.91 2.46
N SER A 16 7.27 -12.61 3.17
CA SER A 16 5.81 -12.52 2.98
C SER A 16 5.24 -11.11 3.29
N PRO A 17 5.53 -10.49 4.46
CA PRO A 17 5.00 -9.18 4.77
C PRO A 17 5.54 -8.05 3.87
N ILE A 18 6.75 -8.23 3.33
CA ILE A 18 7.44 -7.21 2.55
C ILE A 18 7.04 -7.28 1.08
N PHE A 19 6.87 -8.47 0.52
CA PHE A 19 6.35 -8.63 -0.84
C PHE A 19 4.93 -8.07 -0.97
N ALA A 20 4.09 -8.24 0.06
CA ALA A 20 2.74 -7.70 0.11
C ALA A 20 2.67 -6.36 0.87
N GLY A 21 3.80 -5.69 1.12
CA GLY A 21 3.87 -4.55 2.01
C GLY A 21 4.32 -3.25 1.36
N GLY A 22 3.81 -2.16 1.91
CA GLY A 22 4.25 -0.80 1.61
C GLY A 22 5.44 -0.37 2.47
N SER A 23 5.71 0.95 2.44
CA SER A 23 6.78 1.58 3.22
C SER A 23 6.68 1.30 4.72
N ALA A 24 5.46 1.30 5.29
CA ALA A 24 5.27 1.07 6.72
C ALA A 24 5.68 -0.35 7.15
N ALA A 25 5.26 -1.40 6.43
CA ALA A 25 5.66 -2.77 6.72
C ALA A 25 7.17 -2.97 6.55
N THR A 26 7.77 -2.32 5.53
CA THR A 26 9.22 -2.35 5.32
C THR A 26 9.96 -1.72 6.50
N LEU A 27 9.53 -0.55 6.97
CA LEU A 27 10.12 0.11 8.14
C LEU A 27 10.02 -0.76 9.40
N ILE A 28 8.86 -1.32 9.68
CA ILE A 28 8.66 -2.22 10.84
C ILE A 28 9.68 -3.37 10.81
N MET A 29 9.81 -4.02 9.64
CA MET A 29 10.69 -5.17 9.49
C MET A 29 12.16 -4.80 9.52
N THR A 30 12.57 -3.72 8.84
CA THR A 30 13.99 -3.30 8.81
C THR A 30 14.45 -2.83 10.17
N THR A 31 13.66 -2.03 10.90
CA THR A 31 14.00 -1.59 12.26
C THR A 31 14.21 -2.78 13.18
N ALA A 32 13.28 -3.74 13.20
CA ALA A 32 13.41 -4.92 14.05
C ALA A 32 14.62 -5.81 13.68
N LEU A 33 14.89 -5.97 12.38
CA LEU A 33 16.05 -6.76 11.91
C LEU A 33 17.38 -6.08 12.20
N ASP A 34 17.44 -4.75 12.12
CA ASP A 34 18.64 -3.94 12.43
C ASP A 34 18.93 -3.99 13.93
N GLU A 35 17.92 -3.90 14.80
CA GLU A 35 18.05 -4.06 16.25
C GLU A 35 18.59 -5.45 16.63
N MET A 36 18.26 -6.48 15.87
CA MET A 36 18.79 -7.85 16.05
C MET A 36 20.16 -8.08 15.39
N GLY A 37 20.72 -7.09 14.71
CA GLY A 37 21.99 -7.19 13.99
C GLY A 37 21.91 -8.04 12.70
N LEU A 38 20.72 -8.30 12.17
CA LEU A 38 20.49 -9.11 10.97
C LEU A 38 20.53 -8.23 9.70
N VAL A 39 21.65 -7.54 9.47
CA VAL A 39 21.84 -6.56 8.39
C VAL A 39 21.54 -7.14 7.00
N THR A 40 21.91 -8.39 6.72
CA THR A 40 21.64 -9.03 5.42
C THR A 40 20.14 -9.20 5.17
N ALA A 41 19.36 -9.53 6.20
CA ALA A 41 17.91 -9.67 6.10
C ALA A 41 17.24 -8.30 5.94
N SER A 42 17.70 -7.29 6.66
CA SER A 42 17.25 -5.90 6.51
C SER A 42 17.51 -5.39 5.07
N THR A 43 18.73 -5.61 4.55
CA THR A 43 19.06 -5.29 3.16
C THR A 43 18.12 -5.98 2.16
N LEU A 44 17.84 -7.28 2.34
CA LEU A 44 16.90 -8.01 1.48
C LEU A 44 15.51 -7.37 1.49
N CYS A 45 15.05 -6.91 2.65
CA CYS A 45 13.77 -6.24 2.82
C CYS A 45 13.70 -4.95 2.00
N ILE A 46 14.74 -4.12 2.08
CA ILE A 46 14.81 -2.84 1.36
C ILE A 46 14.88 -3.06 -0.14
N VAL A 47 15.74 -3.95 -0.60
CA VAL A 47 15.91 -4.27 -2.02
C VAL A 47 14.60 -4.84 -2.58
N MET A 48 13.92 -5.73 -1.82
CA MET A 48 12.61 -6.26 -2.21
C MET A 48 11.56 -5.16 -2.36
N TYR A 49 11.48 -4.23 -1.41
CA TYR A 49 10.56 -3.08 -1.48
C TYR A 49 10.73 -2.23 -2.74
N VAL A 50 11.96 -2.08 -3.21
CA VAL A 50 12.26 -1.33 -4.45
C VAL A 50 11.89 -2.16 -5.68
N VAL A 51 12.41 -3.40 -5.77
CA VAL A 51 12.29 -4.25 -6.96
C VAL A 51 10.85 -4.68 -7.23
N GLN A 52 10.06 -4.94 -6.19
CA GLN A 52 8.66 -5.34 -6.35
C GLN A 52 7.82 -4.33 -7.15
N LYS A 53 8.12 -3.02 -7.04
CA LYS A 53 7.42 -1.97 -7.79
C LYS A 53 7.71 -2.05 -9.28
N PHE A 54 8.96 -2.33 -9.65
CA PHE A 54 9.35 -2.49 -11.06
C PHE A 54 8.70 -3.71 -11.72
N ILE A 55 8.30 -4.71 -10.93
CA ILE A 55 7.59 -5.90 -11.40
C ILE A 55 6.08 -5.65 -11.38
N GLY A 56 5.56 -5.14 -10.26
CA GLY A 56 4.13 -5.00 -10.03
C GLY A 56 3.44 -3.97 -10.90
N VAL A 57 4.08 -2.80 -11.08
CA VAL A 57 3.49 -1.69 -11.86
C VAL A 57 3.25 -2.05 -13.31
N PRO A 58 4.21 -2.63 -14.07
CA PRO A 58 3.97 -3.05 -15.45
C PRO A 58 2.90 -4.12 -15.58
N ILE A 59 2.90 -5.12 -14.69
CA ILE A 59 1.90 -6.19 -14.71
C ILE A 59 0.50 -5.64 -14.47
N ALA A 60 0.32 -4.81 -13.43
CA ALA A 60 -0.96 -4.18 -13.12
C ALA A 60 -1.43 -3.28 -14.27
N SER A 61 -0.53 -2.46 -14.84
CA SER A 61 -0.85 -1.60 -15.98
C SER A 61 -1.33 -2.40 -17.19
N LEU A 62 -0.65 -3.48 -17.54
CA LEU A 62 -1.03 -4.35 -18.67
C LEU A 62 -2.40 -5.02 -18.45
N LEU A 63 -2.67 -5.50 -17.24
CA LEU A 63 -3.93 -6.15 -16.91
C LEU A 63 -5.09 -5.14 -16.87
N LEU A 64 -4.87 -3.96 -16.29
CA LEU A 64 -5.89 -2.91 -16.25
C LEU A 64 -6.20 -2.33 -17.63
N ARG A 65 -5.21 -2.24 -18.53
CA ARG A 65 -5.44 -1.88 -19.94
C ARG A 65 -6.44 -2.83 -20.60
N ARG A 66 -6.23 -4.14 -20.46
CA ARG A 66 -7.15 -5.16 -21.00
C ARG A 66 -8.56 -5.01 -20.39
N THR A 67 -8.62 -4.80 -19.09
CA THR A 67 -9.90 -4.59 -18.39
C THR A 67 -10.59 -3.30 -18.85
N ALA A 68 -9.86 -2.21 -19.06
CA ALA A 68 -10.43 -0.95 -19.56
C ALA A 68 -10.97 -1.08 -20.98
N VAL A 69 -10.28 -1.81 -21.86
CA VAL A 69 -10.79 -2.08 -23.23
C VAL A 69 -12.07 -2.91 -23.15
N GLN A 70 -12.10 -3.98 -22.38
CA GLN A 70 -13.30 -4.81 -22.19
C GLN A 70 -14.46 -4.01 -21.60
N PHE A 71 -14.19 -3.13 -20.65
CA PHE A 71 -15.17 -2.23 -20.05
C PHE A 71 -15.74 -1.25 -21.06
N ARG A 72 -14.87 -0.60 -21.83
CA ARG A 72 -15.26 0.36 -22.88
C ARG A 72 -16.13 -0.26 -23.97
N ASP A 73 -15.82 -1.49 -24.36
CA ASP A 73 -16.55 -2.20 -25.40
C ASP A 73 -17.96 -2.64 -24.94
N ASN A 74 -18.35 -2.37 -23.69
CA ASN A 74 -19.69 -2.58 -23.15
C ASN A 74 -20.40 -1.25 -22.87
N PRO A 75 -21.25 -0.75 -23.79
CA PRO A 75 -21.90 0.55 -23.66
C PRO A 75 -22.80 0.70 -22.42
N ALA A 76 -23.40 -0.40 -21.96
CA ALA A 76 -24.26 -0.39 -20.77
C ALA A 76 -23.46 -0.06 -19.50
N LEU A 77 -22.27 -0.64 -19.36
CA LEU A 77 -21.38 -0.35 -18.22
C LEU A 77 -20.84 1.08 -18.30
N VAL A 78 -20.49 1.55 -19.49
CA VAL A 78 -20.01 2.93 -19.66
C VAL A 78 -21.11 3.93 -19.28
N ALA A 79 -22.37 3.69 -19.68
CA ALA A 79 -23.49 4.56 -19.31
C ALA A 79 -23.76 4.56 -17.80
N GLU A 80 -23.68 3.40 -17.14
CA GLU A 80 -23.85 3.26 -15.69
C GLU A 80 -22.80 4.05 -14.91
N TYR A 81 -21.52 3.88 -15.25
CA TYR A 81 -20.41 4.50 -14.52
C TYR A 81 -20.12 5.95 -14.92
N SER A 82 -20.65 6.45 -16.06
CA SER A 82 -20.60 7.86 -16.41
C SER A 82 -21.55 8.71 -15.55
N GLN A 83 -22.67 8.17 -15.12
CA GLN A 83 -23.67 8.86 -14.28
C GLN A 83 -23.31 8.85 -12.78
N GLN A 84 -22.40 8.01 -12.34
CA GLN A 84 -22.03 7.86 -10.92
C GLN A 84 -21.24 9.04 -10.32
N GLN A 85 -20.88 10.03 -11.12
CA GLN A 85 -20.11 11.21 -10.68
C GLN A 85 -20.88 12.12 -9.71
N GLU A 86 -22.21 12.05 -9.66
CA GLU A 86 -23.03 12.96 -8.83
C GLU A 86 -23.31 12.48 -7.40
N THR A 87 -23.09 11.22 -7.07
CA THR A 87 -23.60 10.64 -5.80
C THR A 87 -22.56 10.47 -4.67
N VAL A 88 -21.27 10.70 -4.91
CA VAL A 88 -20.21 10.45 -3.89
C VAL A 88 -19.93 11.67 -2.99
N ALA A 89 -20.64 12.77 -3.13
CA ALA A 89 -20.48 13.98 -2.32
C ALA A 89 -21.26 13.96 -0.97
N GLY A 90 -21.69 12.78 -0.51
CA GLY A 90 -22.33 12.62 0.80
C GLY A 90 -21.29 12.71 1.95
N SER A 91 -20.96 13.92 2.36
CA SER A 91 -20.20 14.17 3.58
C SER A 91 -21.00 13.67 4.80
N ARG A 92 -20.61 12.54 5.38
CA ARG A 92 -21.06 12.20 6.74
C ARG A 92 -20.52 13.27 7.68
N ARG A 93 -21.41 14.07 8.25
CA ARG A 93 -21.07 15.01 9.31
C ARG A 93 -20.58 14.20 10.50
N GLY A 94 -19.27 14.20 10.76
CA GLY A 94 -18.69 13.57 11.93
C GLY A 94 -18.91 14.44 13.18
N LEU A 95 -18.91 13.82 14.34
CA LEU A 95 -19.12 14.45 15.65
C LEU A 95 -18.05 15.50 16.02
N LEU A 96 -16.86 15.42 15.42
CA LEU A 96 -15.68 16.24 15.73
C LEU A 96 -15.18 17.08 14.53
N GLN A 97 -16.08 17.50 13.66
CA GLN A 97 -15.70 18.38 12.56
C GLN A 97 -15.39 19.79 13.05
N LEU A 98 -14.20 20.29 12.68
CA LEU A 98 -13.83 21.68 12.91
C LEU A 98 -14.61 22.62 11.98
N PRO A 99 -14.94 23.84 12.45
CA PRO A 99 -15.56 24.87 11.61
C PRO A 99 -14.74 25.15 10.37
N ALA A 100 -15.40 25.53 9.26
CA ALA A 100 -14.77 25.80 7.97
C ALA A 100 -13.67 26.89 8.03
N SER A 101 -13.71 27.78 9.02
CA SER A 101 -12.67 28.80 9.27
C SER A 101 -11.29 28.21 9.63
N PHE A 102 -11.25 26.96 10.11
CA PHE A 102 -10.01 26.25 10.45
C PHE A 102 -9.53 25.32 9.35
N ALA A 103 -10.15 25.29 8.18
CA ALA A 103 -9.77 24.45 7.04
C ALA A 103 -8.48 24.96 6.36
N ARG A 104 -7.35 24.86 7.08
CA ARG A 104 -6.00 25.24 6.60
C ARG A 104 -5.09 24.02 6.52
N PRO A 105 -4.14 23.97 5.56
CA PRO A 105 -3.18 22.87 5.43
C PRO A 105 -2.41 22.55 6.72
N SER A 106 -2.00 23.59 7.46
CA SER A 106 -1.31 23.45 8.74
C SER A 106 -2.17 22.80 9.83
N VAL A 107 -3.48 23.08 9.86
CA VAL A 107 -4.42 22.48 10.83
C VAL A 107 -4.63 21.00 10.51
N TYR A 108 -4.72 20.64 9.24
CA TYR A 108 -4.79 19.22 8.84
C TYR A 108 -3.52 18.45 9.18
N LEU A 109 -2.35 19.08 9.03
CA LEU A 109 -1.08 18.50 9.43
C LEU A 109 -1.00 18.32 10.96
N ALA A 110 -1.46 19.33 11.73
CA ALA A 110 -1.53 19.26 13.17
C ALA A 110 -2.47 18.15 13.66
N LYS A 111 -3.64 17.94 13.02
CA LYS A 111 -4.53 16.81 13.31
C LYS A 111 -3.85 15.46 13.12
N LEU A 112 -3.10 15.27 12.01
CA LEU A 112 -2.35 14.05 11.78
C LEU A 112 -1.24 13.85 12.82
N GLY A 113 -0.51 14.93 13.16
CA GLY A 113 0.50 14.91 14.20
C GLY A 113 -0.06 14.53 15.56
N LEU A 114 -1.22 15.08 15.93
CA LEU A 114 -1.89 14.76 17.20
C LEU A 114 -2.29 13.28 17.28
N VAL A 115 -2.80 12.71 16.20
CA VAL A 115 -3.12 11.27 16.14
C VAL A 115 -1.86 10.42 16.24
N ALA A 116 -0.76 10.83 15.61
CA ALA A 116 0.53 10.13 15.69
C ALA A 116 1.10 10.17 17.13
N VAL A 117 1.02 11.34 17.80
CA VAL A 117 1.45 11.49 19.21
C VAL A 117 0.57 10.63 20.13
N ALA A 118 -0.74 10.63 19.93
CA ALA A 118 -1.65 9.78 20.73
C ALA A 118 -1.34 8.29 20.55
N ALA A 119 -1.02 7.85 19.31
CA ALA A 119 -0.59 6.47 19.04
C ALA A 119 0.75 6.14 19.70
N HIS A 120 1.69 7.10 19.76
CA HIS A 120 2.97 6.93 20.45
C HIS A 120 2.78 6.74 21.97
N PHE A 121 2.03 7.61 22.61
CA PHE A 121 1.71 7.46 24.04
C PHE A 121 1.01 6.12 24.34
N LEU A 122 0.09 5.70 23.46
CA LEU A 122 -0.59 4.42 23.63
C LEU A 122 0.38 3.24 23.45
N SER A 123 1.36 3.35 22.57
CA SER A 123 2.42 2.34 22.40
C SER A 123 3.28 2.21 23.66
N GLU A 124 3.66 3.33 24.27
CA GLU A 124 4.40 3.33 25.54
C GLU A 124 3.58 2.76 26.69
N LEU A 125 2.29 3.12 26.80
CA LEU A 125 1.37 2.59 27.83
C LEU A 125 1.17 1.07 27.70
N THR A 126 1.23 0.53 26.48
CA THR A 126 1.13 -0.93 26.27
C THR A 126 2.48 -1.65 26.49
N GLY A 127 3.53 -0.94 26.92
CA GLY A 127 4.86 -1.51 27.11
C GLY A 127 5.47 -2.05 25.79
N GLY A 128 5.13 -1.46 24.65
CA GLY A 128 5.60 -1.90 23.32
C GLY A 128 4.94 -3.20 22.84
N VAL A 129 3.93 -3.69 23.55
CA VAL A 129 3.21 -4.92 23.16
C VAL A 129 2.58 -4.79 21.78
N ILE A 130 2.12 -3.61 21.38
CA ILE A 130 1.60 -3.33 20.05
C ILE A 130 2.56 -2.37 19.35
N HIS A 131 3.05 -2.76 18.17
CA HIS A 131 3.96 -1.92 17.42
C HIS A 131 3.33 -0.55 17.09
N TYR A 132 4.09 0.53 17.24
CA TYR A 132 3.64 1.91 17.05
C TYR A 132 2.87 2.14 15.74
N PHE A 133 3.37 1.60 14.60
CA PHE A 133 2.68 1.76 13.30
C PHE A 133 1.32 1.07 13.24
N VAL A 134 1.13 -0.04 13.96
CA VAL A 134 -0.17 -0.70 14.08
C VAL A 134 -1.14 0.20 14.86
N LEU A 135 -0.66 0.81 15.93
CA LEU A 135 -1.46 1.77 16.70
C LEU A 135 -1.79 3.02 15.90
N CYS A 136 -0.86 3.56 15.10
CA CYS A 136 -1.14 4.66 14.19
C CYS A 136 -2.26 4.31 13.20
N LEU A 137 -2.28 3.08 12.68
CA LEU A 137 -3.33 2.62 11.77
C LEU A 137 -4.68 2.55 12.50
N VAL A 138 -4.72 1.92 13.67
CA VAL A 138 -5.95 1.76 14.46
C VAL A 138 -6.49 3.12 14.91
N MET A 139 -5.63 3.98 15.48
CA MET A 139 -6.01 5.32 15.91
C MET A 139 -6.46 6.18 14.72
N GLY A 140 -5.76 6.10 13.59
CA GLY A 140 -6.17 6.77 12.36
C GLY A 140 -7.58 6.36 11.91
N ALA A 141 -7.90 5.06 11.95
CA ALA A 141 -9.23 4.55 11.62
C ALA A 141 -10.29 5.00 12.61
N VAL A 142 -9.99 4.98 13.92
CA VAL A 142 -10.91 5.44 14.99
C VAL A 142 -11.18 6.93 14.84
N PHE A 143 -10.16 7.77 14.71
CA PHE A 143 -10.33 9.22 14.56
C PHE A 143 -11.00 9.61 13.24
N PHE A 144 -10.81 8.79 12.19
CA PHE A 144 -11.57 8.94 10.94
C PHE A 144 -13.06 8.59 11.15
N ALA A 145 -13.37 7.51 11.86
CA ALA A 145 -14.75 7.11 12.15
C ALA A 145 -15.47 8.14 13.04
N LEU A 146 -14.75 8.76 13.98
CA LEU A 146 -15.25 9.85 14.84
C LEU A 146 -15.41 11.18 14.07
N GLY A 147 -14.92 11.27 12.83
CA GLY A 147 -15.00 12.46 11.99
C GLY A 147 -13.96 13.55 12.35
N PHE A 148 -12.99 13.26 13.20
CA PHE A 148 -11.86 14.15 13.47
C PHE A 148 -10.90 14.25 12.28
N LEU A 149 -10.62 13.11 11.65
CA LEU A 149 -9.87 13.05 10.39
C LEU A 149 -10.85 13.06 9.21
N GLU A 150 -10.58 13.90 8.22
CA GLU A 150 -11.41 14.04 7.04
C GLU A 150 -10.94 13.12 5.91
N LYS A 151 -11.86 12.78 5.00
CA LYS A 151 -11.52 12.02 3.79
C LYS A 151 -10.49 12.79 2.96
N GLY A 152 -9.41 12.11 2.57
CA GLY A 152 -8.33 12.72 1.78
C GLY A 152 -7.52 13.77 2.54
N ILE A 153 -7.44 13.69 3.87
CA ILE A 153 -6.74 14.67 4.71
C ILE A 153 -5.28 14.88 4.26
N MET A 154 -4.59 13.83 3.81
CA MET A 154 -3.21 13.94 3.30
C MET A 154 -3.10 14.89 2.10
N SER A 155 -4.05 14.85 1.17
CA SER A 155 -4.10 15.80 0.04
C SER A 155 -4.40 17.24 0.52
N LYS A 156 -5.23 17.39 1.56
CA LYS A 156 -5.58 18.70 2.14
C LYS A 156 -4.41 19.34 2.91
N THR A 157 -3.45 18.55 3.42
CA THR A 157 -2.25 19.08 4.07
C THR A 157 -1.29 19.76 3.09
N GLN A 158 -1.41 19.51 1.78
CA GLN A 158 -0.45 19.92 0.74
C GLN A 158 1.00 19.44 1.01
N SER A 159 1.19 18.61 2.05
CA SER A 159 2.49 18.12 2.50
C SER A 159 2.72 16.65 2.17
N GLY A 160 1.77 16.01 1.47
CA GLY A 160 1.85 14.57 1.16
C GLY A 160 3.12 14.18 0.40
N GLY A 161 3.54 15.01 -0.57
CA GLY A 161 4.79 14.80 -1.31
C GLY A 161 6.03 14.91 -0.41
N LEU A 162 6.07 15.90 0.47
CA LEU A 162 7.17 16.11 1.42
C LEU A 162 7.27 14.93 2.41
N ILE A 163 6.15 14.48 2.96
CA ILE A 163 6.11 13.33 3.88
C ILE A 163 6.59 12.07 3.15
N THR A 164 6.11 11.82 1.93
CA THR A 164 6.55 10.68 1.11
C THR A 164 8.05 10.75 0.81
N PHE A 165 8.59 11.94 0.53
CA PHE A 165 10.00 12.17 0.31
C PHE A 165 10.84 11.80 1.55
N PHE A 166 10.47 12.29 2.74
CA PHE A 166 11.18 11.94 3.99
C PHE A 166 11.10 10.45 4.32
N VAL A 167 9.93 9.81 4.14
CA VAL A 167 9.78 8.36 4.34
C VAL A 167 10.68 7.60 3.35
N THR A 168 10.75 8.05 2.11
CA THR A 168 11.61 7.44 1.10
C THR A 168 13.10 7.57 1.48
N ILE A 169 13.54 8.76 1.89
CA ILE A 169 14.91 8.97 2.38
C ILE A 169 15.21 8.04 3.56
N LEU A 170 14.32 7.95 4.54
CA LEU A 170 14.50 7.10 5.70
C LEU A 170 14.69 5.62 5.31
N ILE A 171 13.90 5.12 4.37
CA ILE A 171 14.03 3.74 3.87
C ILE A 171 15.36 3.55 3.12
N PHE A 172 15.72 4.50 2.26
CA PHE A 172 16.94 4.40 1.46
C PHE A 172 18.22 4.72 2.24
N SER A 173 18.11 5.36 3.41
CA SER A 173 19.30 5.63 4.26
C SER A 173 20.04 4.34 4.63
N ASN A 174 19.32 3.26 4.89
CA ASN A 174 19.90 1.95 5.16
C ASN A 174 20.56 1.34 3.91
N LEU A 175 20.06 1.66 2.72
CA LEU A 175 20.68 1.20 1.47
C LEU A 175 22.01 1.88 1.18
N ALA A 176 22.20 3.12 1.64
CA ALA A 176 23.46 3.86 1.45
C ALA A 176 24.66 3.20 2.17
N THR A 177 24.40 2.41 3.21
CA THR A 177 25.43 1.64 3.95
C THR A 177 25.64 0.23 3.38
N THR A 178 24.85 -0.16 2.37
CA THR A 178 24.87 -1.50 1.79
C THR A 178 25.90 -1.59 0.67
N THR A 179 26.76 -2.60 0.70
CA THR A 179 27.75 -2.83 -0.36
C THR A 179 27.13 -3.54 -1.58
N PRO A 180 27.64 -3.31 -2.80
CA PRO A 180 27.18 -4.01 -3.99
C PRO A 180 27.27 -5.55 -3.86
N GLN A 181 28.25 -6.06 -3.14
CA GLN A 181 28.43 -7.48 -2.87
C GLN A 181 27.28 -8.05 -2.02
N GLN A 182 26.81 -7.29 -1.03
CA GLN A 182 25.63 -7.68 -0.22
C GLN A 182 24.38 -7.73 -1.08
N VAL A 183 24.17 -6.77 -1.99
CA VAL A 183 23.04 -6.79 -2.92
C VAL A 183 23.09 -8.01 -3.83
N LEU A 184 24.25 -8.31 -4.41
CA LEU A 184 24.45 -9.49 -5.24
C LEU A 184 24.19 -10.80 -4.48
N SER A 185 24.57 -10.88 -3.21
CA SER A 185 24.36 -12.07 -2.39
C SER A 185 22.88 -12.35 -2.11
N VAL A 186 22.03 -11.34 -2.05
CA VAL A 186 20.58 -11.49 -1.84
C VAL A 186 19.79 -11.63 -3.13
N LEU A 187 20.40 -11.40 -4.30
CA LEU A 187 19.74 -11.38 -5.60
C LEU A 187 19.01 -12.68 -5.95
N PRO A 188 19.60 -13.89 -5.76
CA PRO A 188 18.89 -15.15 -6.05
C PRO A 188 17.65 -15.33 -5.17
N ALA A 189 17.78 -14.98 -3.89
CA ALA A 189 16.70 -15.05 -2.93
C ALA A 189 15.58 -14.05 -3.28
N LEU A 190 15.95 -12.86 -3.75
CA LEU A 190 15.05 -11.81 -4.20
C LEU A 190 14.25 -12.27 -5.43
N LEU A 191 14.94 -12.77 -6.47
CA LEU A 191 14.30 -13.22 -7.71
C LEU A 191 13.33 -14.39 -7.45
N LEU A 192 13.74 -15.35 -6.63
CA LEU A 192 12.88 -16.46 -6.25
C LEU A 192 11.64 -15.98 -5.48
N SER A 193 11.81 -15.06 -4.52
CA SER A 193 10.69 -14.48 -3.75
C SER A 193 9.73 -13.71 -4.64
N ALA A 194 10.26 -12.89 -5.55
CA ALA A 194 9.46 -12.12 -6.49
C ALA A 194 8.67 -13.05 -7.43
N ALA A 195 9.31 -14.08 -7.98
CA ALA A 195 8.65 -15.05 -8.85
C ALA A 195 7.54 -15.82 -8.11
N CYS A 196 7.82 -16.34 -6.91
CA CYS A 196 6.81 -17.02 -6.09
C CYS A 196 5.67 -16.08 -5.66
N GLY A 197 6.00 -14.83 -5.30
CA GLY A 197 5.02 -13.83 -4.91
C GLY A 197 4.07 -13.46 -6.07
N VAL A 198 4.61 -13.21 -7.26
CA VAL A 198 3.81 -12.94 -8.46
C VAL A 198 2.97 -14.17 -8.83
N ALA A 199 3.56 -15.37 -8.86
CA ALA A 199 2.84 -16.59 -9.18
C ALA A 199 1.69 -16.85 -8.17
N GLY A 200 1.95 -16.68 -6.87
CA GLY A 200 0.93 -16.79 -5.82
C GLY A 200 -0.18 -15.77 -5.99
N THR A 201 0.16 -14.52 -6.29
CA THR A 201 -0.82 -13.45 -6.51
C THR A 201 -1.68 -13.70 -7.76
N VAL A 202 -1.09 -14.18 -8.84
CA VAL A 202 -1.82 -14.56 -10.07
C VAL A 202 -2.76 -15.74 -9.79
N LEU A 203 -2.28 -16.76 -9.08
CA LEU A 203 -3.08 -17.94 -8.74
C LEU A 203 -4.27 -17.57 -7.85
N LEU A 204 -4.03 -16.84 -6.78
CA LEU A 204 -5.10 -16.35 -5.88
C LEU A 204 -6.06 -15.42 -6.60
N GLY A 205 -5.54 -14.51 -7.43
CA GLY A 205 -6.35 -13.63 -8.27
C GLY A 205 -7.23 -14.42 -9.23
N PHE A 206 -6.73 -15.51 -9.81
CA PHE A 206 -7.54 -16.40 -10.66
C PHE A 206 -8.67 -17.09 -9.88
N ILE A 207 -8.36 -17.60 -8.68
CA ILE A 207 -9.35 -18.23 -7.81
C ILE A 207 -10.43 -17.21 -7.41
N CYS A 208 -10.03 -16.03 -6.96
CA CYS A 208 -10.95 -14.94 -6.60
C CYS A 208 -11.79 -14.49 -7.79
N ALA A 209 -11.22 -14.36 -8.97
CA ALA A 209 -11.95 -14.02 -10.20
C ALA A 209 -13.08 -15.03 -10.48
N LYS A 210 -12.78 -16.31 -10.33
CA LYS A 210 -13.74 -17.39 -10.57
C LYS A 210 -14.84 -17.46 -9.50
N VAL A 211 -14.48 -17.29 -8.22
CA VAL A 211 -15.41 -17.36 -7.09
C VAL A 211 -16.34 -16.14 -7.06
N MET A 212 -15.79 -14.95 -7.31
CA MET A 212 -16.53 -13.69 -7.20
C MET A 212 -17.10 -13.18 -8.54
N ASN A 213 -16.92 -13.92 -9.62
CA ASN A 213 -17.37 -13.52 -10.97
C ASN A 213 -16.79 -12.16 -11.44
N PHE A 214 -15.55 -11.88 -11.06
CA PHE A 214 -14.84 -10.67 -11.50
C PHE A 214 -14.00 -10.91 -12.76
N PRO A 215 -13.79 -9.87 -13.59
CA PRO A 215 -12.82 -9.96 -14.67
C PRO A 215 -11.44 -10.36 -14.15
N PHE A 216 -10.82 -11.38 -14.75
CA PHE A 216 -9.51 -11.90 -14.33
C PHE A 216 -8.45 -10.81 -14.19
N GLY A 217 -8.36 -9.92 -15.20
CA GLY A 217 -7.40 -8.82 -15.18
C GLY A 217 -7.56 -7.90 -13.97
N LEU A 218 -8.79 -7.63 -13.56
CA LEU A 218 -9.10 -6.79 -12.41
C LEU A 218 -8.74 -7.50 -11.09
N ALA A 219 -9.13 -8.77 -10.95
CA ALA A 219 -8.84 -9.55 -9.74
C ALA A 219 -7.34 -9.73 -9.50
N VAL A 220 -6.57 -10.04 -10.54
CA VAL A 220 -5.11 -10.14 -10.45
C VAL A 220 -4.47 -8.77 -10.17
N SER A 221 -4.98 -7.68 -10.77
CA SER A 221 -4.49 -6.33 -10.49
C SER A 221 -4.71 -5.92 -9.05
N PHE A 222 -5.81 -6.35 -8.41
CA PHE A 222 -6.03 -6.14 -6.98
C PHE A 222 -4.98 -6.85 -6.14
N GLY A 223 -4.70 -8.12 -6.45
CA GLY A 223 -3.63 -8.85 -5.77
C GLY A 223 -2.27 -8.17 -5.94
N ILE A 224 -1.90 -7.83 -7.17
CA ILE A 224 -0.60 -7.22 -7.48
C ILE A 224 -0.48 -5.79 -6.90
N SER A 225 -1.60 -5.08 -6.63
CA SER A 225 -1.55 -3.78 -5.98
C SER A 225 -0.85 -3.81 -4.62
N CYS A 226 -0.75 -4.99 -3.99
CA CYS A 226 0.02 -5.19 -2.77
C CYS A 226 1.52 -4.86 -2.92
N THR A 227 2.06 -4.87 -4.14
CA THR A 227 3.49 -4.61 -4.40
C THR A 227 3.85 -3.14 -4.50
N PHE A 228 2.90 -2.24 -4.73
CA PHE A 228 3.23 -0.81 -4.94
C PHE A 228 2.43 0.16 -4.04
N GLY A 229 1.19 -0.13 -3.68
CA GLY A 229 0.40 0.74 -2.80
C GLY A 229 0.12 2.15 -3.32
N PHE A 230 -0.32 3.03 -2.43
CA PHE A 230 -0.51 4.45 -2.73
C PHE A 230 0.86 5.18 -2.87
N PRO A 231 1.04 6.14 -3.77
CA PRO A 231 0.04 6.72 -4.70
C PRO A 231 -0.17 5.96 -6.02
N THR A 232 0.61 4.94 -6.30
CA THR A 232 0.61 4.22 -7.60
C THR A 232 -0.74 3.55 -7.89
N THR A 233 -1.44 3.08 -6.85
CA THR A 233 -2.81 2.54 -6.97
C THR A 233 -3.84 3.56 -7.48
N MET A 234 -3.54 4.85 -7.37
CA MET A 234 -4.33 5.94 -7.93
C MET A 234 -3.86 6.31 -9.35
N LEU A 235 -2.55 6.36 -9.54
CA LEU A 235 -1.96 6.83 -10.80
C LEU A 235 -2.23 5.87 -11.96
N ILE A 236 -2.09 4.55 -11.75
CA ILE A 236 -2.28 3.57 -12.83
C ILE A 236 -3.71 3.62 -13.42
N PRO A 237 -4.81 3.62 -12.61
CA PRO A 237 -6.15 3.81 -13.16
C PRO A 237 -6.34 5.12 -13.94
N GLN A 238 -5.72 6.22 -13.47
CA GLN A 238 -5.77 7.50 -14.17
C GLN A 238 -5.07 7.44 -15.53
N GLU A 239 -3.84 6.92 -15.58
CA GLU A 239 -3.10 6.74 -16.82
C GLU A 239 -3.82 5.81 -17.81
N VAL A 240 -4.43 4.73 -17.31
CA VAL A 240 -5.21 3.80 -18.13
C VAL A 240 -6.48 4.46 -18.67
N ALA A 241 -7.19 5.25 -17.86
CA ALA A 241 -8.38 5.97 -18.29
C ALA A 241 -8.04 7.00 -19.38
N GLU A 242 -6.97 7.77 -19.21
CA GLU A 242 -6.49 8.73 -20.19
C GLU A 242 -6.02 8.08 -21.50
N ALA A 243 -5.33 6.95 -21.42
CA ALA A 243 -4.77 6.28 -22.60
C ALA A 243 -5.82 5.51 -23.42
N PHE A 244 -6.89 5.00 -22.79
CA PHE A 244 -7.84 4.07 -23.43
C PHE A 244 -9.25 4.62 -23.58
N GLY A 245 -9.63 5.71 -22.89
CA GLY A 245 -10.86 6.44 -23.11
C GLY A 245 -10.75 7.31 -24.37
N ARG A 246 -11.70 7.18 -25.30
CA ARG A 246 -11.75 7.94 -26.55
C ARG A 246 -12.43 9.30 -26.38
N THR A 247 -13.39 9.37 -25.46
CA THR A 247 -14.15 10.58 -25.12
C THR A 247 -13.96 10.90 -23.64
N GLU A 248 -14.19 12.13 -23.23
CA GLU A 248 -14.10 12.51 -21.82
C GLU A 248 -15.09 11.74 -20.94
N THR A 249 -16.25 11.41 -21.49
CA THR A 249 -17.25 10.55 -20.82
C THR A 249 -16.75 9.13 -20.62
N GLU A 250 -16.08 8.53 -21.61
CA GLU A 250 -15.46 7.20 -21.48
C GLU A 250 -14.29 7.21 -20.48
N LYS A 251 -13.45 8.25 -20.52
CA LYS A 251 -12.35 8.39 -19.55
C LYS A 251 -12.88 8.46 -18.12
N ALA A 252 -13.89 9.29 -17.89
CA ALA A 252 -14.54 9.41 -16.59
C ALA A 252 -15.18 8.08 -16.14
N ALA A 253 -15.86 7.37 -17.03
CA ALA A 253 -16.48 6.07 -16.73
C ALA A 253 -15.43 5.01 -16.38
N ILE A 254 -14.35 4.89 -17.16
CA ILE A 254 -13.24 3.97 -16.88
C ILE A 254 -12.59 4.30 -15.52
N LEU A 255 -12.35 5.59 -15.27
CA LEU A 255 -11.77 6.04 -14.00
C LEU A 255 -12.69 5.71 -12.81
N ASN A 256 -13.99 6.02 -12.92
CA ASN A 256 -14.98 5.71 -11.89
C ASN A 256 -15.12 4.20 -11.63
N TYR A 257 -14.91 3.38 -12.65
CA TYR A 257 -14.92 1.91 -12.51
C TYR A 257 -13.68 1.36 -11.83
N LEU A 258 -12.48 1.81 -12.23
CA LEU A 258 -11.20 1.26 -11.80
C LEU A 258 -10.68 1.86 -10.48
N LEU A 259 -10.76 3.19 -10.33
CA LEU A 259 -10.10 3.91 -9.24
C LEU A 259 -10.59 3.51 -7.85
N PRO A 260 -11.90 3.46 -7.54
CA PRO A 260 -12.35 3.08 -6.20
C PRO A 260 -11.93 1.66 -5.82
N LYS A 261 -11.97 0.75 -6.79
CA LYS A 261 -11.62 -0.66 -6.60
C LYS A 261 -10.12 -0.83 -6.33
N MET A 262 -9.27 -0.17 -7.12
CA MET A 262 -7.81 -0.20 -6.94
C MET A 262 -7.38 0.47 -5.64
N LEU A 263 -7.97 1.62 -5.28
CA LEU A 263 -7.69 2.28 -4.01
C LEU A 263 -8.07 1.41 -2.81
N THR A 264 -9.25 0.78 -2.85
CA THR A 264 -9.71 -0.12 -1.78
C THR A 264 -8.80 -1.34 -1.66
N ALA A 265 -8.46 -1.98 -2.78
CA ALA A 265 -7.56 -3.13 -2.80
C ALA A 265 -6.18 -2.76 -2.26
N GLY A 266 -5.57 -1.68 -2.75
CA GLY A 266 -4.27 -1.20 -2.27
C GLY A 266 -4.30 -0.81 -0.79
N PHE A 267 -5.35 -0.15 -0.32
CA PHE A 267 -5.46 0.22 1.08
C PHE A 267 -5.57 -1.00 2.00
N VAL A 268 -6.41 -1.97 1.65
CA VAL A 268 -6.59 -3.19 2.45
C VAL A 268 -5.32 -4.04 2.46
N THR A 269 -4.70 -4.26 1.31
CA THR A 269 -3.53 -5.15 1.19
C THR A 269 -2.25 -4.51 1.71
N VAL A 270 -1.95 -3.28 1.26
CA VAL A 270 -0.66 -2.62 1.53
C VAL A 270 -0.65 -1.91 2.89
N THR A 271 -1.78 -1.36 3.32
CA THR A 271 -1.80 -0.61 4.58
C THR A 271 -2.25 -1.51 5.74
N ILE A 272 -3.44 -2.12 5.65
CA ILE A 272 -3.99 -2.86 6.78
C ILE A 272 -3.27 -4.21 6.94
N ALA A 273 -3.37 -5.08 5.92
CA ALA A 273 -2.89 -6.45 6.04
C ALA A 273 -1.38 -6.52 6.24
N SER A 274 -0.60 -5.75 5.47
CA SER A 274 0.86 -5.80 5.55
C SER A 274 1.43 -5.30 6.89
N VAL A 275 0.86 -4.22 7.45
CA VAL A 275 1.28 -3.67 8.76
C VAL A 275 0.94 -4.64 9.89
N LEU A 276 -0.26 -5.24 9.85
CA LEU A 276 -0.66 -6.24 10.85
C LEU A 276 0.25 -7.48 10.78
N ILE A 277 0.49 -8.01 9.57
CA ILE A 277 1.37 -9.18 9.38
C ILE A 277 2.80 -8.86 9.81
N ALA A 278 3.34 -7.69 9.42
CA ALA A 278 4.68 -7.28 9.84
C ALA A 278 4.78 -7.16 11.37
N GLY A 279 3.78 -6.56 12.03
CA GLY A 279 3.73 -6.46 13.49
C GLY A 279 3.67 -7.82 14.20
N VAL A 280 2.95 -8.81 13.63
CA VAL A 280 2.92 -10.18 14.16
C VAL A 280 4.27 -10.88 13.95
N VAL A 281 4.86 -10.76 12.76
CA VAL A 281 6.14 -11.40 12.43
C VAL A 281 7.27 -10.87 13.31
N VAL A 282 7.33 -9.56 13.55
CA VAL A 282 8.33 -8.97 14.46
C VAL A 282 8.23 -9.52 15.89
N ARG A 283 7.02 -9.88 16.34
CA ARG A 283 6.84 -10.51 17.66
C ARG A 283 7.26 -11.97 17.73
N MET A 284 7.30 -12.64 16.59
CA MET A 284 7.73 -14.04 16.50
C MET A 284 9.25 -14.16 16.36
N LEU A 285 9.94 -13.04 16.16
CA LEU A 285 11.39 -12.89 16.12
C LEU A 285 12.00 -12.79 17.49
#